data_d8c198e0b1aa0fd2550c63491ceff7cb
#
_entry.id   d8c198e0b1aa0fd2550c63491ceff7cb
#
_cell.length_a   1.000
_cell.length_b   1.000
_cell.length_c   1.000
_cell.angle_alpha   90.00
_cell.angle_beta   90.00
_cell.angle_gamma   90.00
#
_symmetry.space_group_name_H-M   'P 1'
#
loop_
_entity.id
_entity.type
_entity.pdbx_description
1 polymer ?
#
loop_
_entity_poly.entity_id
_entity_poly.type
_entity_poly.pdbx_seq_one_letter_code
_entity_poly.pdbx_strand_id
1 'polypeptide(L)'
;MIAQGDAVRRGMQLMAGMRSSWIDGRTFDGVGNGSMGHRNPANDGDLGDTDTADAAVVDRAVASARACYEGAWGRLTPFERKTLLLRFAQVVDDHAGELSLLEMLEVGRPISDAGTLNAGAGNLIRTYAAKIDAIHGDMFRAEERRMGVVMRRPRGVVGAIIPWNVPGMNALLRVAPALAAGNTIVIKTSELCRRVALLLARCATEAGLPDGAFNVVLGAGPVAGAALAGHHDLNLVAFTGSTQTGHAVAQAAARASFKPVLLECGGKSPQVVLEDVFDDVGIWNSLFFAAFWNTGQWCVAKTRLIIPRSRERDAIDGLSAAAKAWQVGDPSDPATRLGPLASRSQHNRVSTYFDKARRLGDVIDLGCPRGETDGRGCYVSPSVVVGLPSGSVLSKEEVFGPLMTIELFDDIDHAIALANDTDFGLSASIWTARSDYGYKLARNIRAGGVAVYSSSEAAKASGPELGTARYFEPQKQSGMGLDGGEPGYLAYTTAQSIYFHH
;
A
#
# COMPACT_ATOMS: atom_id res chain seq x y z
N MET A 1 -4.41 28.05 -3.59
CA MET A 1 -5.37 26.95 -3.34
C MET A 1 -6.40 26.94 -4.46
N ILE A 2 -6.64 25.78 -5.08
CA ILE A 2 -7.67 25.61 -6.13
C ILE A 2 -9.02 25.64 -5.42
N ALA A 3 -9.99 26.40 -5.95
CA ALA A 3 -11.35 26.39 -5.40
C ALA A 3 -11.94 24.96 -5.48
N GLN A 4 -12.72 24.55 -4.48
CA GLN A 4 -13.26 23.19 -4.34
C GLN A 4 -13.93 22.66 -5.64
N GLY A 5 -14.79 23.48 -6.27
CA GLY A 5 -15.44 23.14 -7.53
C GLY A 5 -14.48 23.02 -8.73
N ASP A 6 -13.37 23.73 -8.71
CA ASP A 6 -12.33 23.67 -9.76
C ASP A 6 -11.52 22.37 -9.68
N ALA A 7 -11.21 21.89 -8.48
CA ALA A 7 -10.50 20.63 -8.29
C ALA A 7 -11.31 19.45 -8.86
N VAL A 8 -12.59 19.37 -8.51
CA VAL A 8 -13.51 18.34 -9.03
C VAL A 8 -13.61 18.40 -10.56
N ARG A 9 -13.84 19.59 -11.12
CA ARG A 9 -13.97 19.79 -12.59
C ARG A 9 -12.70 19.37 -13.34
N ARG A 10 -11.53 19.80 -12.88
CA ARG A 10 -10.23 19.42 -13.49
C ARG A 10 -9.99 17.91 -13.41
N GLY A 11 -10.27 17.29 -12.27
CA GLY A 11 -10.16 15.84 -12.12
C GLY A 11 -11.10 15.08 -13.07
N MET A 12 -12.35 15.50 -13.22
CA MET A 12 -13.30 14.92 -14.18
C MET A 12 -12.86 15.06 -15.63
N GLN A 13 -12.28 16.22 -16.01
CA GLN A 13 -11.70 16.41 -17.35
C GLN A 13 -10.54 15.46 -17.61
N LEU A 14 -9.64 15.28 -16.64
CA LEU A 14 -8.52 14.35 -16.73
C LEU A 14 -9.01 12.91 -16.91
N MET A 15 -10.02 12.50 -16.14
CA MET A 15 -10.59 11.14 -16.16
C MET A 15 -11.24 10.79 -17.51
N ALA A 16 -11.84 11.75 -18.20
CA ALA A 16 -12.52 11.53 -19.47
C ALA A 16 -11.62 10.95 -20.58
N GLY A 17 -10.32 11.28 -20.56
CA GLY A 17 -9.31 10.76 -21.49
C GLY A 17 -8.63 9.44 -21.05
N MET A 18 -9.12 8.79 -19.94
CA MET A 18 -8.44 7.64 -19.33
C MET A 18 -9.43 6.48 -19.12
N ARG A 19 -9.88 5.89 -20.22
CA ARG A 19 -10.95 4.89 -20.21
C ARG A 19 -10.48 3.46 -20.43
N SER A 20 -9.35 3.27 -21.13
CA SER A 20 -8.88 1.96 -21.58
C SER A 20 -7.51 1.62 -21.00
N SER A 21 -7.13 0.36 -21.03
CA SER A 21 -5.80 -0.14 -20.65
C SER A 21 -4.70 0.61 -21.39
N TRP A 22 -3.51 0.68 -20.79
CA TRP A 22 -2.30 1.26 -21.40
C TRP A 22 -1.32 0.15 -21.71
N ILE A 23 -1.15 -0.13 -23.00
CA ILE A 23 -0.32 -1.25 -23.47
C ILE A 23 0.56 -0.74 -24.61
N ASP A 24 1.83 -1.10 -24.58
CA ASP A 24 2.77 -0.75 -25.64
C ASP A 24 2.89 0.79 -25.85
N GLY A 25 3.00 1.52 -24.75
CA GLY A 25 3.18 2.98 -24.76
C GLY A 25 1.96 3.80 -25.20
N ARG A 26 0.78 3.18 -25.33
CA ARG A 26 -0.44 3.84 -25.82
C ARG A 26 -1.72 3.29 -25.21
N THR A 27 -2.80 4.05 -25.38
CA THR A 27 -4.15 3.56 -25.08
C THR A 27 -4.46 2.34 -25.95
N PHE A 28 -4.91 1.27 -25.32
CA PHE A 28 -5.28 0.05 -26.03
C PHE A 28 -6.76 0.09 -26.39
N ASP A 29 -7.04 0.22 -27.69
CA ASP A 29 -8.40 0.31 -28.24
C ASP A 29 -9.02 -1.08 -28.53
N GLY A 30 -8.42 -2.14 -28.04
CA GLY A 30 -8.96 -3.50 -28.16
C GLY A 30 -10.17 -3.69 -27.26
N VAL A 31 -11.22 -4.32 -27.81
CA VAL A 31 -12.46 -4.57 -27.11
C VAL A 31 -12.25 -5.65 -26.07
N GLY A 32 -12.24 -5.27 -24.79
CA GLY A 32 -12.43 -6.21 -23.68
C GLY A 32 -13.91 -6.57 -23.52
N ASN A 33 -14.23 -7.35 -22.48
CA ASN A 33 -15.60 -7.85 -22.22
C ASN A 33 -16.57 -6.78 -21.63
N GLY A 34 -16.65 -5.59 -22.22
CA GLY A 34 -17.60 -4.54 -21.81
C GLY A 34 -16.98 -3.37 -21.05
N SER A 35 -17.81 -2.61 -20.35
CA SER A 35 -17.41 -1.46 -19.53
C SER A 35 -17.78 -1.65 -18.07
N MET A 36 -17.13 -0.90 -17.21
CA MET A 36 -17.36 -0.92 -15.77
C MET A 36 -17.52 0.50 -15.25
N GLY A 37 -18.69 0.80 -14.68
CA GLY A 37 -19.00 2.08 -14.04
C GLY A 37 -18.14 2.34 -12.81
N HIS A 38 -17.98 3.61 -12.48
CA HIS A 38 -17.31 4.04 -11.26
C HIS A 38 -18.09 5.13 -10.56
N ARG A 39 -18.21 5.04 -9.23
CA ARG A 39 -18.93 6.00 -8.41
C ARG A 39 -17.97 6.72 -7.47
N ASN A 40 -18.16 8.03 -7.33
CA ASN A 40 -17.45 8.83 -6.35
C ASN A 40 -17.93 8.47 -4.94
N PRO A 41 -17.03 7.99 -4.05
CA PRO A 41 -17.43 7.58 -2.70
C PRO A 41 -17.90 8.74 -1.82
N ALA A 42 -17.60 9.99 -2.17
CA ALA A 42 -17.97 11.16 -1.41
C ALA A 42 -19.46 11.54 -1.57
N ASN A 43 -20.06 11.27 -2.74
CA ASN A 43 -21.42 11.75 -3.06
C ASN A 43 -22.23 10.80 -3.96
N ASP A 44 -21.68 9.61 -4.26
CA ASP A 44 -22.28 8.63 -5.17
C ASP A 44 -22.44 9.12 -6.62
N GLY A 45 -21.75 10.21 -6.99
CA GLY A 45 -21.75 10.76 -8.34
C GLY A 45 -21.07 9.83 -9.34
N ASP A 46 -21.45 9.93 -10.60
CA ASP A 46 -20.86 9.13 -11.67
C ASP A 46 -19.48 9.69 -12.08
N LEU A 47 -18.45 8.82 -12.09
CA LEU A 47 -17.10 9.13 -12.55
C LEU A 47 -16.81 8.60 -13.96
N GLY A 48 -17.84 8.11 -14.66
CA GLY A 48 -17.74 7.54 -16.00
C GLY A 48 -17.19 6.12 -16.01
N ASP A 49 -17.37 5.48 -17.14
CA ASP A 49 -16.99 4.09 -17.38
C ASP A 49 -15.54 3.95 -17.81
N THR A 50 -14.99 2.77 -17.55
CA THR A 50 -13.73 2.30 -18.16
C THR A 50 -13.95 0.93 -18.79
N ASP A 51 -13.17 0.62 -19.81
CA ASP A 51 -13.18 -0.71 -20.43
C ASP A 51 -12.67 -1.77 -19.46
N THR A 52 -13.05 -3.03 -19.67
CA THR A 52 -12.59 -4.16 -18.88
C THR A 52 -11.78 -5.13 -19.71
N ALA A 53 -10.56 -5.44 -19.25
CA ALA A 53 -9.71 -6.44 -19.88
C ALA A 53 -10.21 -7.87 -19.57
N ASP A 54 -10.18 -8.72 -20.57
CA ASP A 54 -10.26 -10.16 -20.46
C ASP A 54 -8.86 -10.81 -20.50
N ALA A 55 -8.79 -12.13 -20.60
CA ALA A 55 -7.52 -12.85 -20.68
C ALA A 55 -6.71 -12.48 -21.91
N ALA A 56 -7.36 -12.22 -23.06
CA ALA A 56 -6.67 -11.87 -24.30
C ALA A 56 -5.97 -10.50 -24.22
N VAL A 57 -6.58 -9.53 -23.55
CA VAL A 57 -5.96 -8.23 -23.28
C VAL A 57 -4.77 -8.38 -22.31
N VAL A 58 -4.87 -9.25 -21.32
CA VAL A 58 -3.77 -9.57 -20.40
C VAL A 58 -2.61 -10.22 -21.18
N ASP A 59 -2.89 -11.22 -22.04
CA ASP A 59 -1.90 -11.86 -22.90
C ASP A 59 -1.16 -10.83 -23.77
N ARG A 60 -1.90 -9.88 -24.35
CA ARG A 60 -1.32 -8.79 -25.14
C ARG A 60 -0.38 -7.91 -24.33
N ALA A 61 -0.77 -7.55 -23.10
CA ALA A 61 0.07 -6.73 -22.21
C ALA A 61 1.35 -7.47 -21.81
N VAL A 62 1.26 -8.76 -21.50
CA VAL A 62 2.43 -9.59 -21.15
C VAL A 62 3.33 -9.80 -22.37
N ALA A 63 2.78 -10.03 -23.56
CA ALA A 63 3.55 -10.15 -24.79
C ALA A 63 4.32 -8.86 -25.13
N SER A 64 3.68 -7.68 -24.97
CA SER A 64 4.34 -6.37 -25.12
C SER A 64 5.49 -6.22 -24.11
N ALA A 65 5.24 -6.54 -22.84
CA ALA A 65 6.27 -6.49 -21.79
C ALA A 65 7.44 -7.44 -22.10
N ARG A 66 7.17 -8.66 -22.61
CA ARG A 66 8.18 -9.64 -22.99
C ARG A 66 9.03 -9.13 -24.16
N ALA A 67 8.41 -8.63 -25.21
CA ALA A 67 9.11 -8.08 -26.37
C ALA A 67 10.01 -6.89 -25.96
N CYS A 68 9.53 -6.00 -25.09
CA CYS A 68 10.31 -4.90 -24.57
C CYS A 68 11.50 -5.37 -23.70
N TYR A 69 11.28 -6.37 -22.82
CA TYR A 69 12.32 -6.96 -21.99
C TYR A 69 13.44 -7.60 -22.84
N GLU A 70 13.12 -8.36 -23.89
CA GLU A 70 14.07 -8.99 -24.79
C GLU A 70 14.67 -7.99 -25.79
N GLY A 71 14.05 -6.85 -25.97
CA GLY A 71 14.40 -5.78 -26.90
C GLY A 71 15.00 -4.54 -26.26
N ALA A 72 14.28 -3.44 -26.39
CA ALA A 72 14.78 -2.11 -26.08
C ALA A 72 15.16 -1.92 -24.60
N TRP A 73 14.34 -2.42 -23.66
CA TRP A 73 14.59 -2.27 -22.23
C TRP A 73 15.75 -3.15 -21.76
N GLY A 74 15.77 -4.41 -22.14
CA GLY A 74 16.79 -5.36 -21.69
C GLY A 74 18.21 -5.11 -22.25
N ARG A 75 18.33 -4.29 -23.31
CA ARG A 75 19.62 -3.88 -23.89
C ARG A 75 20.21 -2.65 -23.22
N LEU A 76 19.43 -1.93 -22.39
CA LEU A 76 19.92 -0.75 -21.69
C LEU A 76 21.01 -1.12 -20.69
N THR A 77 22.08 -0.34 -20.72
CA THR A 77 23.08 -0.39 -19.66
C THR A 77 22.49 0.07 -18.32
N PRO A 78 23.08 -0.32 -17.18
CA PRO A 78 22.65 0.19 -15.87
C PRO A 78 22.58 1.73 -15.81
N PHE A 79 23.54 2.42 -16.44
CA PHE A 79 23.57 3.88 -16.49
C PHE A 79 22.41 4.48 -17.27
N GLU A 80 22.11 3.97 -18.46
CA GLU A 80 20.97 4.43 -19.29
C GLU A 80 19.64 4.18 -18.57
N ARG A 81 19.46 3.01 -17.97
CA ARG A 81 18.27 2.66 -17.19
C ARG A 81 18.09 3.60 -16.00
N LYS A 82 19.14 3.87 -15.24
CA LYS A 82 19.12 4.84 -14.13
C LYS A 82 18.73 6.23 -14.61
N THR A 83 19.29 6.70 -15.72
CA THR A 83 18.99 8.02 -16.29
C THR A 83 17.51 8.14 -16.66
N LEU A 84 16.93 7.12 -17.29
CA LEU A 84 15.50 7.08 -17.61
C LEU A 84 14.61 7.08 -16.36
N LEU A 85 14.98 6.31 -15.34
CA LEU A 85 14.24 6.28 -14.08
C LEU A 85 14.27 7.62 -13.33
N LEU A 86 15.39 8.34 -13.37
CA LEU A 86 15.46 9.68 -12.79
C LEU A 86 14.58 10.70 -13.53
N ARG A 87 14.48 10.59 -14.86
CA ARG A 87 13.52 11.38 -15.65
C ARG A 87 12.08 10.98 -15.30
N PHE A 88 11.79 9.69 -15.20
CA PHE A 88 10.47 9.21 -14.81
C PHE A 88 10.07 9.75 -13.43
N ALA A 89 10.98 9.74 -12.46
CA ALA A 89 10.73 10.33 -11.15
C ALA A 89 10.37 11.82 -11.23
N GLN A 90 11.05 12.59 -12.09
CA GLN A 90 10.75 14.00 -12.27
C GLN A 90 9.37 14.20 -12.90
N VAL A 91 9.03 13.46 -13.96
CA VAL A 91 7.71 13.55 -14.62
C VAL A 91 6.59 13.16 -13.63
N VAL A 92 6.81 12.15 -12.78
CA VAL A 92 5.83 11.80 -11.73
C VAL A 92 5.62 12.95 -10.74
N ASP A 93 6.68 13.62 -10.33
CA ASP A 93 6.56 14.79 -9.43
C ASP A 93 5.85 15.96 -10.12
N ASP A 94 6.10 16.18 -11.40
CA ASP A 94 5.43 17.22 -12.20
C ASP A 94 3.91 16.97 -12.30
N HIS A 95 3.49 15.69 -12.30
CA HIS A 95 2.08 15.28 -12.33
C HIS A 95 1.47 15.00 -10.93
N ALA A 96 2.16 15.36 -9.83
CA ALA A 96 1.68 15.09 -8.47
C ALA A 96 0.28 15.66 -8.18
N GLY A 97 -0.04 16.84 -8.74
CA GLY A 97 -1.36 17.46 -8.63
C GLY A 97 -2.46 16.65 -9.31
N GLU A 98 -2.20 16.09 -10.48
CA GLU A 98 -3.14 15.26 -11.23
C GLU A 98 -3.36 13.90 -10.53
N LEU A 99 -2.29 13.28 -10.03
CA LEU A 99 -2.39 12.06 -9.20
C LEU A 99 -3.29 12.30 -7.99
N SER A 100 -3.13 13.45 -7.33
CA SER A 100 -3.93 13.81 -6.15
C SER A 100 -5.41 14.02 -6.47
N LEU A 101 -5.73 14.63 -7.61
CA LEU A 101 -7.11 14.79 -8.09
C LEU A 101 -7.77 13.43 -8.39
N LEU A 102 -7.03 12.50 -9.01
CA LEU A 102 -7.54 11.16 -9.28
C LEU A 102 -7.80 10.38 -7.98
N GLU A 103 -6.88 10.40 -7.02
CA GLU A 103 -7.09 9.74 -5.72
C GLU A 103 -8.26 10.34 -4.94
N MET A 104 -8.42 11.66 -4.97
CA MET A 104 -9.55 12.34 -4.35
C MET A 104 -10.89 11.87 -4.93
N LEU A 105 -11.00 11.78 -6.26
CA LEU A 105 -12.25 11.41 -6.92
C LEU A 105 -12.53 9.91 -6.85
N GLU A 106 -11.51 9.07 -7.13
CA GLU A 106 -11.71 7.62 -7.27
C GLU A 106 -11.90 6.91 -5.93
N VAL A 107 -11.17 7.33 -4.88
CA VAL A 107 -11.18 6.63 -3.58
C VAL A 107 -11.52 7.53 -2.40
N GLY A 108 -11.83 8.81 -2.63
CA GLY A 108 -12.27 9.73 -1.58
C GLY A 108 -11.16 10.19 -0.63
N ARG A 109 -9.89 10.13 -1.03
CA ARG A 109 -8.79 10.64 -0.23
C ARG A 109 -8.85 12.16 -0.12
N PRO A 110 -8.74 12.76 1.09
CA PRO A 110 -8.66 14.20 1.23
C PRO A 110 -7.56 14.81 0.35
N ILE A 111 -7.87 15.88 -0.38
CA ILE A 111 -6.95 16.51 -1.33
C ILE A 111 -5.66 17.00 -0.67
N SER A 112 -5.73 17.45 0.57
CA SER A 112 -4.57 17.87 1.37
C SER A 112 -3.64 16.70 1.66
N ASP A 113 -4.19 15.52 1.95
CA ASP A 113 -3.45 14.29 2.24
C ASP A 113 -2.86 13.69 0.94
N ALA A 114 -3.67 13.60 -0.12
CA ALA A 114 -3.23 13.17 -1.45
C ALA A 114 -2.10 14.07 -1.98
N GLY A 115 -2.21 15.39 -1.82
CA GLY A 115 -1.18 16.35 -2.21
C GLY A 115 0.14 16.13 -1.48
N THR A 116 0.10 15.92 -0.17
CA THR A 116 1.30 15.64 0.64
C THR A 116 1.97 14.33 0.21
N LEU A 117 1.18 13.29 -0.02
CA LEU A 117 1.69 11.96 -0.41
C LEU A 117 2.31 11.98 -1.81
N ASN A 118 1.63 12.58 -2.78
CA ASN A 118 2.07 12.57 -4.17
C ASN A 118 3.21 13.56 -4.46
N ALA A 119 3.37 14.63 -3.66
CA ALA A 119 4.49 15.58 -3.80
C ALA A 119 5.88 14.91 -3.67
N GLY A 120 5.95 13.75 -3.03
CA GLY A 120 7.19 12.98 -2.89
C GLY A 120 7.19 11.64 -3.61
N ALA A 121 6.22 11.39 -4.48
CA ALA A 121 6.04 10.08 -5.12
C ALA A 121 7.26 9.66 -5.97
N GLY A 122 7.90 10.60 -6.67
CA GLY A 122 9.12 10.37 -7.43
C GLY A 122 10.32 9.94 -6.58
N ASN A 123 10.34 10.23 -5.28
CA ASN A 123 11.45 9.83 -4.40
C ASN A 123 11.57 8.32 -4.26
N LEU A 124 10.46 7.58 -4.38
CA LEU A 124 10.49 6.13 -4.39
C LEU A 124 11.25 5.60 -5.62
N ILE A 125 11.01 6.19 -6.78
CA ILE A 125 11.74 5.84 -8.02
C ILE A 125 13.23 6.19 -7.87
N ARG A 126 13.56 7.39 -7.35
CA ARG A 126 14.95 7.82 -7.12
C ARG A 126 15.69 6.88 -6.19
N THR A 127 15.02 6.42 -5.11
CA THR A 127 15.59 5.48 -4.15
C THR A 127 15.99 4.17 -4.81
N TYR A 128 15.13 3.60 -5.65
CA TYR A 128 15.46 2.36 -6.36
C TYR A 128 16.43 2.58 -7.51
N ALA A 129 16.37 3.72 -8.19
CA ALA A 129 17.37 4.10 -9.20
C ALA A 129 18.81 4.18 -8.61
N ALA A 130 18.93 4.70 -7.38
CA ALA A 130 20.22 4.73 -6.68
C ALA A 130 20.77 3.33 -6.34
N LYS A 131 19.90 2.33 -6.15
CA LYS A 131 20.31 0.94 -5.87
C LYS A 131 20.93 0.24 -7.08
N ILE A 132 20.72 0.73 -8.29
CA ILE A 132 21.32 0.17 -9.51
C ILE A 132 22.85 0.15 -9.41
N ASP A 133 23.43 1.22 -8.86
CA ASP A 133 24.88 1.33 -8.69
C ASP A 133 25.41 0.63 -7.42
N ALA A 134 24.55 0.40 -6.44
CA ALA A 134 24.95 -0.11 -5.12
C ALA A 134 24.86 -1.64 -5.01
N ILE A 135 24.04 -2.29 -5.84
CA ILE A 135 23.80 -3.72 -5.75
C ILE A 135 24.62 -4.45 -6.81
N HIS A 136 25.61 -5.17 -6.31
CA HIS A 136 26.54 -5.95 -7.10
C HIS A 136 26.29 -7.45 -6.93
N GLY A 137 27.03 -8.25 -7.68
CA GLY A 137 27.16 -9.67 -7.42
C GLY A 137 28.29 -9.94 -6.43
N ASP A 138 28.48 -11.19 -6.09
CA ASP A 138 29.52 -11.67 -5.20
C ASP A 138 30.61 -12.40 -6.00
N MET A 139 31.85 -12.35 -5.52
CA MET A 139 32.95 -13.17 -6.03
C MET A 139 33.27 -14.25 -5.01
N PHE A 140 33.27 -15.51 -5.43
CA PHE A 140 33.75 -16.59 -4.60
C PHE A 140 35.27 -16.54 -4.49
N ARG A 141 35.81 -17.28 -3.54
CA ARG A 141 37.23 -17.47 -3.38
C ARG A 141 37.88 -17.79 -4.74
N ALA A 142 38.78 -16.91 -5.15
CA ALA A 142 39.64 -17.15 -6.30
C ALA A 142 40.78 -18.06 -5.89
N GLU A 143 40.97 -19.14 -6.61
CA GLU A 143 42.11 -20.05 -6.52
C GLU A 143 42.90 -19.98 -7.83
N GLU A 144 44.11 -20.47 -7.83
CA GLU A 144 45.02 -20.37 -9.00
C GLU A 144 44.41 -20.87 -10.31
N ARG A 145 43.45 -21.83 -10.22
CA ARG A 145 42.78 -22.43 -11.39
C ARG A 145 41.26 -22.35 -11.38
N ARG A 146 40.71 -21.62 -10.40
CA ARG A 146 39.23 -21.52 -10.26
C ARG A 146 38.83 -20.14 -9.79
N MET A 147 37.85 -19.57 -10.45
CA MET A 147 37.18 -18.36 -10.02
C MET A 147 35.69 -18.53 -10.18
N GLY A 148 34.90 -18.10 -9.19
CA GLY A 148 33.45 -18.11 -9.26
C GLY A 148 32.89 -16.72 -8.99
N VAL A 149 31.88 -16.33 -9.73
CA VAL A 149 31.13 -15.10 -9.52
C VAL A 149 29.62 -15.40 -9.41
N VAL A 150 28.91 -14.67 -8.57
CA VAL A 150 27.46 -14.63 -8.55
C VAL A 150 27.01 -13.35 -9.22
N MET A 151 26.25 -13.46 -10.28
CA MET A 151 25.66 -12.31 -10.93
C MET A 151 24.19 -12.14 -10.52
N ARG A 152 23.76 -10.91 -10.29
CA ARG A 152 22.35 -10.55 -10.16
C ARG A 152 21.77 -10.20 -11.51
N ARG A 153 20.68 -10.85 -11.90
CA ARG A 153 19.99 -10.63 -13.17
C ARG A 153 18.53 -10.28 -12.94
N PRO A 154 17.90 -9.45 -13.79
CA PRO A 154 16.45 -9.27 -13.75
C PRO A 154 15.76 -10.63 -13.92
N ARG A 155 14.60 -10.79 -13.30
CA ARG A 155 13.78 -12.01 -13.47
C ARG A 155 13.15 -12.08 -14.86
N GLY A 156 12.75 -10.93 -15.44
CA GLY A 156 12.10 -10.84 -16.74
C GLY A 156 10.82 -9.99 -16.70
N VAL A 157 9.66 -10.57 -16.92
CA VAL A 157 8.37 -9.89 -16.89
C VAL A 157 7.72 -10.08 -15.53
N VAL A 158 7.33 -8.98 -14.89
CA VAL A 158 6.65 -8.94 -13.60
C VAL A 158 5.16 -8.64 -13.81
N GLY A 159 4.28 -9.46 -13.23
CA GLY A 159 2.86 -9.12 -13.07
C GLY A 159 2.62 -8.56 -11.68
N ALA A 160 1.92 -7.43 -11.57
CA ALA A 160 1.55 -6.86 -10.28
C ALA A 160 0.05 -6.58 -10.19
N ILE A 161 -0.58 -6.99 -9.09
CA ILE A 161 -1.99 -6.73 -8.79
C ILE A 161 -2.03 -5.84 -7.57
N ILE A 162 -2.56 -4.62 -7.73
CA ILE A 162 -2.50 -3.56 -6.72
C ILE A 162 -3.88 -3.19 -6.17
N PRO A 163 -3.97 -2.80 -4.88
CA PRO A 163 -5.20 -2.37 -4.24
C PRO A 163 -5.53 -0.90 -4.55
N TRP A 164 -6.60 -0.44 -3.94
CA TRP A 164 -7.17 0.90 -4.12
C TRP A 164 -6.82 1.89 -3.01
N ASN A 165 -6.37 1.44 -1.86
CA ASN A 165 -6.31 2.27 -0.65
C ASN A 165 -5.24 3.37 -0.67
N VAL A 166 -4.11 3.16 -1.34
CA VAL A 166 -3.03 4.15 -1.57
C VAL A 166 -2.48 3.91 -2.98
N PRO A 167 -3.27 4.21 -4.03
CA PRO A 167 -3.06 3.62 -5.36
C PRO A 167 -1.75 4.06 -6.02
N GLY A 168 -1.37 5.33 -5.95
CA GLY A 168 -0.12 5.84 -6.50
C GLY A 168 1.11 5.19 -5.85
N MET A 169 1.12 5.16 -4.51
CA MET A 169 2.19 4.53 -3.74
C MET A 169 2.26 3.02 -4.02
N ASN A 170 1.13 2.31 -3.99
CA ASN A 170 1.10 0.87 -4.26
C ASN A 170 1.57 0.52 -5.67
N ALA A 171 1.26 1.34 -6.67
CA ALA A 171 1.81 1.18 -8.01
C ALA A 171 3.33 1.35 -8.02
N LEU A 172 3.84 2.45 -7.45
CA LEU A 172 5.26 2.76 -7.45
C LEU A 172 6.09 1.79 -6.61
N LEU A 173 5.55 1.23 -5.52
CA LEU A 173 6.20 0.17 -4.73
C LEU A 173 6.46 -1.10 -5.56
N ARG A 174 5.73 -1.33 -6.64
CA ARG A 174 5.94 -2.45 -7.56
C ARG A 174 6.74 -2.04 -8.80
N VAL A 175 6.43 -0.86 -9.37
CA VAL A 175 7.06 -0.36 -10.61
C VAL A 175 8.53 0.00 -10.37
N ALA A 176 8.84 0.75 -9.31
CA ALA A 176 10.18 1.27 -9.10
C ALA A 176 11.24 0.16 -8.91
N PRO A 177 11.07 -0.83 -8.01
CA PRO A 177 12.04 -1.92 -7.89
C PRO A 177 12.08 -2.83 -9.12
N ALA A 178 10.93 -3.10 -9.77
CA ALA A 178 10.89 -3.94 -10.97
C ALA A 178 11.72 -3.33 -12.10
N LEU A 179 11.45 -2.07 -12.44
CA LEU A 179 12.19 -1.36 -13.50
C LEU A 179 13.67 -1.14 -13.11
N ALA A 180 13.96 -0.76 -11.88
CA ALA A 180 15.35 -0.56 -11.43
C ALA A 180 16.17 -1.85 -11.54
N ALA A 181 15.60 -3.00 -11.20
CA ALA A 181 16.24 -4.30 -11.35
C ALA A 181 16.36 -4.76 -12.83
N GLY A 182 15.76 -4.02 -13.79
CA GLY A 182 15.83 -4.32 -15.22
C GLY A 182 14.69 -5.18 -15.75
N ASN A 183 13.64 -5.41 -14.97
CA ASN A 183 12.42 -6.10 -15.42
C ASN A 183 11.51 -5.14 -16.18
N THR A 184 10.57 -5.69 -16.94
CA THR A 184 9.36 -5.01 -17.40
C THR A 184 8.19 -5.38 -16.50
N ILE A 185 7.11 -4.59 -16.50
CA ILE A 185 6.00 -4.80 -15.58
C ILE A 185 4.63 -4.60 -16.23
N VAL A 186 3.69 -5.46 -15.87
CA VAL A 186 2.26 -5.33 -16.17
C VAL A 186 1.51 -5.18 -14.85
N ILE A 187 0.83 -4.04 -14.66
CA ILE A 187 -0.01 -3.79 -13.50
C ILE A 187 -1.48 -4.03 -13.83
N LYS A 188 -2.16 -4.79 -12.97
CA LYS A 188 -3.62 -4.82 -12.88
C LYS A 188 -4.06 -3.96 -11.71
N THR A 189 -4.82 -2.91 -11.99
CA THR A 189 -5.36 -1.98 -10.97
C THR A 189 -6.59 -2.56 -10.27
N SER A 190 -6.92 -2.00 -9.10
CA SER A 190 -8.23 -2.24 -8.50
C SER A 190 -9.37 -1.61 -9.33
N GLU A 191 -10.54 -2.21 -9.25
CA GLU A 191 -11.78 -1.69 -9.82
C GLU A 191 -12.21 -0.35 -9.19
N LEU A 192 -11.75 -0.04 -7.99
CA LEU A 192 -12.04 1.20 -7.27
C LEU A 192 -11.03 2.32 -7.55
N CYS A 193 -9.89 2.02 -8.19
CA CYS A 193 -8.93 3.04 -8.56
C CYS A 193 -8.19 2.61 -9.83
N ARG A 194 -8.57 3.15 -10.95
CA ARG A 194 -8.15 2.68 -12.27
C ARG A 194 -7.17 3.64 -12.92
N ARG A 195 -7.38 4.93 -12.75
CA ARG A 195 -6.73 5.98 -13.55
C ARG A 195 -5.40 6.43 -13.01
N VAL A 196 -5.15 6.25 -11.70
CA VAL A 196 -3.86 6.62 -11.10
C VAL A 196 -2.71 5.85 -11.74
N ALA A 197 -2.82 4.52 -11.90
CA ALA A 197 -1.77 3.73 -12.55
C ALA A 197 -1.67 4.01 -14.06
N LEU A 198 -2.77 4.36 -14.73
CA LEU A 198 -2.75 4.80 -16.12
C LEU A 198 -1.95 6.10 -16.29
N LEU A 199 -2.13 7.06 -15.37
CA LEU A 199 -1.34 8.30 -15.37
C LEU A 199 0.15 8.01 -15.15
N LEU A 200 0.48 7.14 -14.20
CA LEU A 200 1.87 6.74 -13.97
C LEU A 200 2.51 6.06 -15.20
N ALA A 201 1.75 5.23 -15.94
CA ALA A 201 2.26 4.63 -17.18
C ALA A 201 2.46 5.67 -18.29
N ARG A 202 1.57 6.66 -18.40
CA ARG A 202 1.76 7.81 -19.30
C ARG A 202 3.00 8.62 -18.92
N CYS A 203 3.22 8.91 -17.64
CA CYS A 203 4.44 9.55 -17.14
C CYS A 203 5.70 8.76 -17.52
N ALA A 204 5.66 7.44 -17.48
CA ALA A 204 6.79 6.60 -17.89
C ALA A 204 7.10 6.76 -19.39
N THR A 205 6.08 6.77 -20.25
CA THR A 205 6.23 7.01 -21.69
C THR A 205 6.72 8.44 -21.96
N GLU A 206 6.19 9.45 -21.28
CA GLU A 206 6.64 10.86 -21.38
C GLU A 206 8.10 11.01 -20.97
N ALA A 207 8.55 10.27 -19.96
CA ALA A 207 9.94 10.25 -19.52
C ALA A 207 10.88 9.54 -20.52
N GLY A 208 10.35 8.90 -21.55
CA GLY A 208 11.07 8.20 -22.59
C GLY A 208 11.41 6.74 -22.26
N LEU A 209 10.70 6.11 -21.34
CA LEU A 209 10.83 4.67 -21.16
C LEU A 209 10.32 3.95 -22.43
N PRO A 210 11.00 2.90 -22.89
CA PRO A 210 10.56 2.14 -24.05
C PRO A 210 9.13 1.60 -23.92
N ASP A 211 8.39 1.62 -25.01
CA ASP A 211 7.05 1.06 -25.09
C ASP A 211 7.04 -0.40 -24.62
N GLY A 212 6.09 -0.74 -23.77
CA GLY A 212 6.01 -2.08 -23.15
C GLY A 212 6.80 -2.24 -21.84
N ALA A 213 7.67 -1.30 -21.44
CA ALA A 213 8.39 -1.38 -20.16
C ALA A 213 7.42 -1.34 -18.96
N PHE A 214 6.38 -0.54 -19.07
CA PHE A 214 5.33 -0.41 -18.06
C PHE A 214 3.93 -0.43 -18.73
N ASN A 215 3.20 -1.53 -18.52
CA ASN A 215 1.84 -1.72 -19.02
C ASN A 215 0.83 -1.72 -17.87
N VAL A 216 -0.39 -1.25 -18.14
CA VAL A 216 -1.51 -1.24 -17.18
C VAL A 216 -2.75 -1.85 -17.82
N VAL A 217 -3.31 -2.85 -17.18
CA VAL A 217 -4.59 -3.47 -17.56
C VAL A 217 -5.69 -3.12 -16.57
N LEU A 218 -6.84 -2.72 -17.09
CA LEU A 218 -8.07 -2.45 -16.35
C LEU A 218 -8.95 -3.68 -16.42
N GLY A 219 -9.60 -4.06 -15.32
CA GLY A 219 -10.53 -5.18 -15.38
C GLY A 219 -10.83 -5.77 -14.01
N ALA A 220 -11.82 -6.65 -13.99
CA ALA A 220 -12.26 -7.31 -12.77
C ALA A 220 -11.21 -8.28 -12.23
N GLY A 221 -11.06 -8.34 -10.89
CA GLY A 221 -10.13 -9.24 -10.21
C GLY A 221 -10.27 -10.69 -10.62
N PRO A 222 -11.51 -11.28 -10.61
CA PRO A 222 -11.73 -12.66 -11.01
C PRO A 222 -11.43 -12.97 -12.49
N VAL A 223 -11.35 -11.97 -13.37
CA VAL A 223 -11.06 -12.13 -14.79
C VAL A 223 -9.62 -11.73 -15.10
N ALA A 224 -9.35 -10.43 -15.16
CA ALA A 224 -8.02 -9.91 -15.51
C ALA A 224 -6.96 -10.21 -14.44
N GLY A 225 -7.32 -10.15 -13.15
CA GLY A 225 -6.42 -10.47 -12.04
C GLY A 225 -6.04 -11.95 -12.02
N ALA A 226 -7.02 -12.84 -12.20
CA ALA A 226 -6.79 -14.27 -12.25
C ALA A 226 -5.97 -14.67 -13.50
N ALA A 227 -6.26 -14.07 -14.66
CA ALA A 227 -5.50 -14.26 -15.89
C ALA A 227 -4.04 -13.83 -15.71
N LEU A 228 -3.79 -12.65 -15.12
CA LEU A 228 -2.44 -12.16 -14.86
C LEU A 228 -1.69 -13.06 -13.87
N ALA A 229 -2.29 -13.39 -12.72
CA ALA A 229 -1.66 -14.25 -11.72
C ALA A 229 -1.28 -15.63 -12.29
N GLY A 230 -2.18 -16.22 -13.10
CA GLY A 230 -2.01 -17.52 -13.76
C GLY A 230 -1.25 -17.47 -15.09
N HIS A 231 -0.76 -16.32 -15.54
CA HIS A 231 -0.10 -16.23 -16.85
C HIS A 231 1.26 -16.94 -16.84
N HIS A 232 1.46 -17.90 -17.75
CA HIS A 232 2.66 -18.76 -17.78
C HIS A 232 3.95 -18.00 -18.06
N ASP A 233 3.87 -16.91 -18.84
CA ASP A 233 5.02 -16.14 -19.31
C ASP A 233 5.42 -15.00 -18.36
N LEU A 234 4.90 -14.99 -17.13
CA LEU A 234 5.40 -14.15 -16.06
C LEU A 234 6.52 -14.83 -15.27
N ASN A 235 7.50 -14.06 -14.86
CA ASN A 235 8.65 -14.50 -14.08
C ASN A 235 8.52 -14.20 -12.57
N LEU A 236 7.60 -13.33 -12.20
CA LEU A 236 7.27 -12.96 -10.83
C LEU A 236 5.84 -12.43 -10.78
N VAL A 237 5.10 -12.74 -9.72
CA VAL A 237 3.82 -12.09 -9.42
C VAL A 237 3.95 -11.35 -8.09
N ALA A 238 3.64 -10.05 -8.08
CA ALA A 238 3.51 -9.24 -6.87
C ALA A 238 2.04 -8.91 -6.64
N PHE A 239 1.58 -9.06 -5.41
CA PHE A 239 0.20 -8.79 -5.03
C PHE A 239 0.17 -7.95 -3.74
N THR A 240 -0.71 -6.97 -3.72
CA THR A 240 -1.10 -6.29 -2.48
C THR A 240 -2.62 -6.27 -2.41
N GLY A 241 -3.20 -6.71 -1.28
CA GLY A 241 -4.64 -6.76 -1.10
C GLY A 241 -5.10 -7.64 0.06
N SER A 242 -6.33 -8.17 0.01
CA SER A 242 -6.83 -9.03 1.09
C SER A 242 -6.13 -10.39 1.14
N THR A 243 -5.98 -10.95 2.33
CA THR A 243 -5.39 -12.28 2.55
C THR A 243 -6.09 -13.37 1.73
N GLN A 244 -7.42 -13.33 1.66
CA GLN A 244 -8.18 -14.29 0.85
C GLN A 244 -7.80 -14.22 -0.64
N THR A 245 -7.64 -13.03 -1.18
CA THR A 245 -7.20 -12.85 -2.58
C THR A 245 -5.73 -13.24 -2.74
N GLY A 246 -4.87 -12.96 -1.75
CA GLY A 246 -3.47 -13.38 -1.74
C GLY A 246 -3.33 -14.91 -1.88
N HIS A 247 -4.13 -15.69 -1.16
CA HIS A 247 -4.20 -17.14 -1.33
C HIS A 247 -4.59 -17.56 -2.76
N ALA A 248 -5.61 -16.91 -3.34
CA ALA A 248 -6.03 -17.21 -4.71
C ALA A 248 -4.94 -16.89 -5.75
N VAL A 249 -4.24 -15.76 -5.58
CA VAL A 249 -3.11 -15.36 -6.43
C VAL A 249 -1.95 -16.35 -6.34
N ALA A 250 -1.57 -16.75 -5.12
CA ALA A 250 -0.52 -17.76 -4.91
C ALA A 250 -0.87 -19.09 -5.57
N GLN A 251 -2.11 -19.56 -5.43
CA GLN A 251 -2.59 -20.79 -6.08
C GLN A 251 -2.57 -20.69 -7.60
N ALA A 252 -3.03 -19.57 -8.18
CA ALA A 252 -3.02 -19.36 -9.61
C ALA A 252 -1.59 -19.34 -10.16
N ALA A 253 -0.68 -18.64 -9.50
CA ALA A 253 0.73 -18.59 -9.87
C ALA A 253 1.39 -19.97 -9.84
N ALA A 254 1.18 -20.74 -8.77
CA ALA A 254 1.75 -22.09 -8.60
C ALA A 254 1.24 -23.11 -9.61
N ARG A 255 -0.03 -23.00 -10.03
CA ARG A 255 -0.61 -23.87 -11.06
C ARG A 255 -0.02 -23.61 -12.44
N ALA A 256 0.35 -22.37 -12.74
CA ALA A 256 0.83 -21.99 -14.06
C ALA A 256 2.33 -22.28 -14.26
N SER A 257 3.16 -21.99 -13.24
CA SER A 257 4.61 -22.21 -13.28
C SER A 257 5.22 -22.01 -11.88
N PHE A 258 6.49 -22.39 -11.70
CA PHE A 258 7.24 -22.15 -10.44
C PHE A 258 7.74 -20.71 -10.33
N LYS A 259 6.94 -19.72 -10.76
CA LYS A 259 7.30 -18.32 -10.53
C LYS A 259 7.12 -17.93 -9.07
N PRO A 260 8.05 -17.16 -8.49
CA PRO A 260 7.89 -16.65 -7.14
C PRO A 260 6.72 -15.67 -7.04
N VAL A 261 6.18 -15.55 -5.82
CA VAL A 261 5.15 -14.58 -5.49
C VAL A 261 5.62 -13.69 -4.34
N LEU A 262 5.27 -12.38 -4.40
CA LEU A 262 5.41 -11.43 -3.31
C LEU A 262 3.99 -11.04 -2.90
N LEU A 263 3.63 -11.32 -1.66
CA LEU A 263 2.28 -11.12 -1.14
C LEU A 263 2.33 -10.14 0.04
N GLU A 264 1.69 -9.00 -0.12
CA GLU A 264 1.43 -8.02 0.92
C GLU A 264 -0.06 -8.01 1.21
N CYS A 265 -0.44 -8.57 2.37
CA CYS A 265 -1.83 -8.77 2.73
C CYS A 265 -2.24 -7.90 3.91
N GLY A 266 -3.38 -8.21 4.52
CA GLY A 266 -3.95 -7.47 5.62
C GLY A 266 -3.14 -7.50 6.90
N GLY A 267 -3.56 -6.66 7.85
CA GLY A 267 -2.97 -6.55 9.17
C GLY A 267 -4.01 -6.27 10.26
N LYS A 268 -3.68 -6.65 11.48
CA LYS A 268 -4.38 -6.24 12.70
C LYS A 268 -3.35 -5.76 13.71
N SER A 269 -2.69 -4.70 13.31
CA SER A 269 -1.47 -4.22 13.95
C SER A 269 -1.73 -3.60 15.34
N PRO A 270 -0.96 -3.99 16.39
CA PRO A 270 -1.09 -3.44 17.71
C PRO A 270 -0.29 -2.15 17.90
N GLN A 271 -0.77 -1.27 18.79
CA GLN A 271 -0.05 -0.20 19.46
C GLN A 271 0.04 -0.56 20.93
N VAL A 272 1.21 -0.92 21.43
CA VAL A 272 1.44 -1.20 22.86
C VAL A 272 1.98 0.05 23.51
N VAL A 273 1.25 0.62 24.48
CA VAL A 273 1.62 1.85 25.17
C VAL A 273 1.85 1.54 26.65
N LEU A 274 3.05 1.79 27.15
CA LEU A 274 3.39 1.56 28.55
C LEU A 274 3.10 2.81 29.41
N GLU A 275 2.99 2.61 30.73
CA GLU A 275 2.65 3.61 31.73
C GLU A 275 3.53 4.87 31.66
N ASP A 276 4.81 4.70 31.37
CA ASP A 276 5.86 5.72 31.46
C ASP A 276 5.80 6.83 30.39
N VAL A 277 4.91 6.70 29.40
CA VAL A 277 4.72 7.72 28.34
C VAL A 277 3.31 8.31 28.33
N PHE A 278 2.42 7.94 29.26
CA PHE A 278 1.05 8.46 29.29
C PHE A 278 0.94 9.96 29.56
N ASP A 279 1.91 10.54 30.24
CA ASP A 279 1.95 11.99 30.54
C ASP A 279 2.40 12.83 29.32
N ASP A 280 2.92 12.22 28.27
CA ASP A 280 3.20 12.87 26.99
C ASP A 280 1.91 13.01 26.17
N VAL A 281 1.21 14.12 26.33
CA VAL A 281 -0.07 14.39 25.65
C VAL A 281 0.03 14.36 24.11
N GLY A 282 1.24 14.50 23.57
CA GLY A 282 1.49 14.47 22.12
C GLY A 282 1.34 13.08 21.52
N ILE A 283 1.44 12.01 22.30
CA ILE A 283 1.32 10.63 21.78
C ILE A 283 -0.06 10.37 21.19
N TRP A 284 -1.11 10.97 21.76
CA TRP A 284 -2.50 10.71 21.31
C TRP A 284 -2.73 11.10 19.86
N ASN A 285 -2.10 12.18 19.38
CA ASN A 285 -2.14 12.55 17.97
C ASN A 285 -1.48 11.48 17.07
N SER A 286 -0.35 10.94 17.52
CA SER A 286 0.38 9.91 16.77
C SER A 286 -0.36 8.58 16.78
N LEU A 287 -0.96 8.19 17.92
CA LEU A 287 -1.78 6.98 18.05
C LEU A 287 -3.05 7.09 17.21
N PHE A 288 -3.71 8.25 17.22
CA PHE A 288 -4.88 8.52 16.38
C PHE A 288 -4.53 8.45 14.89
N PHE A 289 -3.46 9.15 14.48
CA PHE A 289 -2.98 9.08 13.09
C PHE A 289 -2.72 7.63 12.67
N ALA A 290 -1.97 6.87 13.46
CA ALA A 290 -1.57 5.52 13.13
C ALA A 290 -2.76 4.55 12.98
N ALA A 291 -3.89 4.82 13.65
CA ALA A 291 -5.11 4.02 13.54
C ALA A 291 -6.06 4.50 12.43
N PHE A 292 -6.22 5.82 12.28
CA PHE A 292 -7.35 6.39 11.54
C PHE A 292 -6.96 7.16 10.26
N TRP A 293 -5.66 7.33 9.98
CA TRP A 293 -5.25 7.90 8.70
C TRP A 293 -5.90 7.14 7.54
N ASN A 294 -6.28 7.84 6.47
CA ASN A 294 -7.05 7.31 5.35
C ASN A 294 -8.35 6.62 5.79
N THR A 295 -8.97 7.14 6.85
CA THR A 295 -10.19 6.56 7.46
C THR A 295 -10.00 5.10 7.90
N GLY A 296 -8.77 4.74 8.35
CA GLY A 296 -8.40 3.39 8.75
C GLY A 296 -8.22 2.39 7.60
N GLN A 297 -8.19 2.86 6.36
CA GLN A 297 -8.11 2.02 5.16
C GLN A 297 -6.66 1.81 4.70
N TRP A 298 -5.80 1.32 5.58
CA TRP A 298 -4.43 0.93 5.20
C TRP A 298 -3.98 -0.32 5.95
N CYS A 299 -3.14 -1.11 5.32
CA CYS A 299 -2.75 -2.43 5.81
C CYS A 299 -1.97 -2.38 7.13
N VAL A 300 -1.19 -1.31 7.35
CA VAL A 300 -0.42 -1.09 8.59
C VAL A 300 -1.17 -0.25 9.62
N ALA A 301 -2.49 0.02 9.44
CA ALA A 301 -3.31 0.72 10.43
C ALA A 301 -3.24 0.01 11.79
N LYS A 302 -2.82 0.75 12.81
CA LYS A 302 -2.63 0.20 14.16
C LYS A 302 -3.94 0.31 14.95
N THR A 303 -4.91 -0.52 14.60
CA THR A 303 -6.28 -0.48 15.12
C THR A 303 -6.52 -1.31 16.37
N ARG A 304 -5.46 -1.74 17.05
CA ARG A 304 -5.50 -2.37 18.37
C ARG A 304 -4.64 -1.57 19.33
N LEU A 305 -5.27 -0.88 20.28
CA LEU A 305 -4.57 -0.16 21.34
C LEU A 305 -4.49 -1.04 22.59
N ILE A 306 -3.29 -1.41 22.97
CA ILE A 306 -2.99 -2.29 24.12
C ILE A 306 -2.34 -1.46 25.20
N ILE A 307 -3.02 -1.26 26.34
CA ILE A 307 -2.66 -0.32 27.39
C ILE A 307 -2.80 -0.92 28.80
N PRO A 308 -2.14 -0.34 29.82
CA PRO A 308 -2.39 -0.72 31.23
C PRO A 308 -3.86 -0.56 31.60
N ARG A 309 -4.42 -1.49 32.37
CA ARG A 309 -5.82 -1.44 32.82
C ARG A 309 -6.20 -0.16 33.53
N SER A 310 -5.26 0.42 34.28
CA SER A 310 -5.44 1.67 35.02
C SER A 310 -5.65 2.90 34.11
N ARG A 311 -5.31 2.79 32.82
CA ARG A 311 -5.24 3.92 31.86
C ARG A 311 -6.34 3.93 30.81
N GLU A 312 -7.35 3.08 30.91
CA GLU A 312 -8.41 2.97 29.91
C GLU A 312 -9.13 4.31 29.67
N ARG A 313 -9.50 5.00 30.76
CA ARG A 313 -10.18 6.30 30.66
C ARG A 313 -9.28 7.37 30.05
N ASP A 314 -8.04 7.45 30.52
CA ASP A 314 -7.05 8.41 30.00
C ASP A 314 -6.85 8.24 28.50
N ALA A 315 -6.84 6.99 28.01
CA ALA A 315 -6.70 6.70 26.59
C ALA A 315 -7.92 7.15 25.77
N ILE A 316 -9.14 6.94 26.27
CA ILE A 316 -10.36 7.40 25.60
C ILE A 316 -10.39 8.93 25.54
N ASP A 317 -10.08 9.59 26.65
CA ASP A 317 -10.07 11.07 26.76
C ASP A 317 -8.97 11.65 25.83
N GLY A 318 -7.76 11.07 25.82
CA GLY A 318 -6.65 11.48 24.98
C GLY A 318 -6.94 11.33 23.48
N LEU A 319 -7.51 10.20 23.06
CA LEU A 319 -7.93 9.97 21.68
C LEU A 319 -9.07 10.91 21.26
N SER A 320 -10.04 11.16 22.14
CA SER A 320 -11.14 12.09 21.88
C SER A 320 -10.64 13.54 21.76
N ALA A 321 -9.62 13.92 22.53
CA ALA A 321 -8.96 15.20 22.38
C ALA A 321 -8.22 15.32 21.03
N ALA A 322 -7.46 14.29 20.63
CA ALA A 322 -6.78 14.23 19.35
C ALA A 322 -7.76 14.29 18.17
N ALA A 323 -8.92 13.65 18.29
CA ALA A 323 -9.97 13.60 17.25
C ALA A 323 -10.46 14.98 16.82
N LYS A 324 -10.39 15.99 17.72
CA LYS A 324 -10.84 17.38 17.42
C LYS A 324 -10.07 18.04 16.28
N ALA A 325 -8.85 17.59 15.98
CA ALA A 325 -8.04 18.07 14.86
C ALA A 325 -8.36 17.36 13.53
N TRP A 326 -9.26 16.37 13.52
CA TRP A 326 -9.52 15.49 12.38
C TRP A 326 -10.96 15.63 11.86
N GLN A 327 -11.17 16.61 10.99
CA GLN A 327 -12.46 16.82 10.36
C GLN A 327 -12.81 15.67 9.39
N VAL A 328 -13.98 15.08 9.57
CA VAL A 328 -14.60 14.16 8.59
C VAL A 328 -15.43 14.98 7.62
N GLY A 329 -15.18 14.88 6.30
CA GLY A 329 -15.90 15.73 5.34
C GLY A 329 -15.60 15.42 3.88
N ASP A 330 -16.05 16.31 3.00
CA ASP A 330 -15.82 16.24 1.56
C ASP A 330 -14.30 16.21 1.27
N PRO A 331 -13.78 15.23 0.51
CA PRO A 331 -12.36 15.12 0.23
C PRO A 331 -11.80 16.29 -0.59
N SER A 332 -12.63 17.07 -1.27
CA SER A 332 -12.21 18.26 -2.01
C SER A 332 -12.04 19.51 -1.12
N ASP A 333 -12.54 19.47 0.12
CA ASP A 333 -12.29 20.53 1.12
C ASP A 333 -10.88 20.36 1.72
N PRO A 334 -10.01 21.38 1.61
CA PRO A 334 -8.66 21.34 2.20
C PRO A 334 -8.62 21.16 3.73
N ALA A 335 -9.71 21.47 4.44
CA ALA A 335 -9.84 21.28 5.87
C ALA A 335 -10.15 19.83 6.26
N THR A 336 -10.66 19.04 5.31
CA THR A 336 -10.96 17.61 5.54
C THR A 336 -9.66 16.83 5.76
N ARG A 337 -9.66 16.03 6.83
CA ARG A 337 -8.56 15.11 7.19
C ARG A 337 -8.96 13.64 7.05
N LEU A 338 -10.25 13.35 7.16
CA LEU A 338 -10.83 12.02 6.99
C LEU A 338 -11.93 12.08 5.93
N GLY A 339 -11.68 11.42 4.81
CA GLY A 339 -12.65 11.28 3.72
C GLY A 339 -13.61 10.11 3.95
N PRO A 340 -14.44 9.78 2.95
CA PRO A 340 -15.32 8.61 2.98
C PRO A 340 -14.54 7.30 2.90
N LEU A 341 -15.19 6.19 3.20
CA LEU A 341 -14.76 4.87 2.78
C LEU A 341 -14.85 4.76 1.25
N ALA A 342 -13.91 4.06 0.62
CA ALA A 342 -13.68 4.10 -0.82
C ALA A 342 -14.83 3.58 -1.70
N SER A 343 -15.83 2.94 -1.13
CA SER A 343 -17.00 2.45 -1.87
C SER A 343 -18.16 2.11 -0.95
N ARG A 344 -19.36 2.00 -1.55
CA ARG A 344 -20.54 1.51 -0.85
C ARG A 344 -20.37 0.09 -0.30
N SER A 345 -19.69 -0.77 -1.04
CA SER A 345 -19.36 -2.13 -0.59
C SER A 345 -18.48 -2.12 0.66
N GLN A 346 -17.42 -1.27 0.67
CA GLN A 346 -16.57 -1.11 1.84
C GLN A 346 -17.31 -0.50 3.02
N HIS A 347 -18.17 0.47 2.78
CA HIS A 347 -19.03 1.06 3.81
C HIS A 347 -19.94 0.00 4.46
N ASN A 348 -20.60 -0.83 3.66
CA ASN A 348 -21.48 -1.89 4.16
C ASN A 348 -20.68 -2.93 4.98
N ARG A 349 -19.50 -3.30 4.52
CA ARG A 349 -18.60 -4.20 5.25
C ARG A 349 -18.21 -3.60 6.61
N VAL A 350 -17.77 -2.36 6.65
CA VAL A 350 -17.38 -1.67 7.90
C VAL A 350 -18.58 -1.53 8.83
N SER A 351 -19.78 -1.18 8.32
CA SER A 351 -21.01 -1.10 9.10
C SER A 351 -21.33 -2.42 9.81
N THR A 352 -21.11 -3.57 9.14
CA THR A 352 -21.27 -4.90 9.76
C THR A 352 -20.36 -5.09 10.97
N TYR A 353 -19.12 -4.55 10.92
CA TYR A 353 -18.21 -4.60 12.08
C TYR A 353 -18.66 -3.67 13.21
N PHE A 354 -19.20 -2.48 12.90
CA PHE A 354 -19.80 -1.62 13.92
C PHE A 354 -21.02 -2.28 14.60
N ASP A 355 -21.83 -3.02 13.85
CA ASP A 355 -22.96 -3.77 14.42
C ASP A 355 -22.48 -4.94 15.31
N LYS A 356 -21.42 -5.63 14.93
CA LYS A 356 -20.75 -6.62 15.79
C LYS A 356 -20.19 -5.95 17.05
N ALA A 357 -19.53 -4.79 16.90
CA ALA A 357 -18.93 -4.05 18.02
C ALA A 357 -19.97 -3.67 19.08
N ARG A 358 -21.12 -3.11 18.67
CA ARG A 358 -22.22 -2.75 19.58
C ARG A 358 -22.84 -3.93 20.33
N ARG A 359 -22.68 -5.16 19.81
CA ARG A 359 -23.15 -6.38 20.48
C ARG A 359 -22.12 -6.98 21.44
N LEU A 360 -20.84 -6.69 21.23
CA LEU A 360 -19.74 -7.33 21.95
C LEU A 360 -19.10 -6.44 23.01
N GLY A 361 -19.27 -5.11 22.91
CA GLY A 361 -18.70 -4.12 23.82
C GLY A 361 -19.31 -2.76 23.63
N ASP A 362 -18.76 -1.76 24.30
CA ASP A 362 -19.21 -0.38 24.23
C ASP A 362 -18.45 0.35 23.10
N VAL A 363 -19.21 0.88 22.13
CA VAL A 363 -18.67 1.67 21.02
C VAL A 363 -18.74 3.15 21.35
N ILE A 364 -17.60 3.81 21.40
CA ILE A 364 -17.45 5.22 21.72
C ILE A 364 -17.02 5.97 20.47
N ASP A 365 -17.89 6.89 19.98
CA ASP A 365 -17.51 7.85 18.93
C ASP A 365 -16.51 8.85 19.50
N LEU A 366 -15.38 9.04 18.84
CA LEU A 366 -14.31 9.96 19.31
C LEU A 366 -14.63 11.44 19.08
N GLY A 367 -15.76 11.74 18.43
CA GLY A 367 -16.26 13.11 18.28
C GLY A 367 -15.43 13.98 17.33
N CYS A 368 -15.00 13.42 16.20
CA CYS A 368 -14.39 14.20 15.14
C CYS A 368 -15.36 15.29 14.63
N PRO A 369 -14.88 16.52 14.35
CA PRO A 369 -15.68 17.53 13.70
C PRO A 369 -16.21 17.05 12.34
N ARG A 370 -17.43 17.46 11.97
CA ARG A 370 -18.00 17.13 10.67
C ARG A 370 -18.03 18.36 9.77
N GLY A 371 -17.43 18.24 8.58
CA GLY A 371 -17.58 19.19 7.50
C GLY A 371 -18.90 18.98 6.74
N GLU A 372 -19.17 19.88 5.82
CA GLU A 372 -20.35 19.77 4.94
C GLU A 372 -20.21 18.56 4.01
N THR A 373 -21.30 17.82 3.85
CA THR A 373 -21.44 16.72 2.89
C THR A 373 -22.89 16.71 2.38
N ASP A 374 -23.09 16.12 1.21
CA ASP A 374 -24.47 15.98 0.66
C ASP A 374 -25.26 14.81 1.26
N GLY A 375 -24.71 14.12 2.24
CA GLY A 375 -25.35 13.02 2.96
C GLY A 375 -25.41 11.69 2.20
N ARG A 376 -24.96 11.63 0.94
CA ARG A 376 -25.02 10.40 0.10
C ARG A 376 -23.72 9.59 0.14
N GLY A 377 -22.64 10.18 0.63
CA GLY A 377 -21.30 9.56 0.65
C GLY A 377 -21.16 8.43 1.69
N CYS A 378 -20.00 7.76 1.61
CA CYS A 378 -19.66 6.60 2.44
C CYS A 378 -18.93 7.00 3.73
N TYR A 379 -19.42 8.00 4.47
CA TYR A 379 -18.75 8.55 5.64
C TYR A 379 -19.00 7.75 6.91
N VAL A 380 -17.93 7.49 7.69
CA VAL A 380 -17.99 6.83 9.01
C VAL A 380 -17.05 7.57 9.96
N SER A 381 -17.52 7.85 11.19
CA SER A 381 -16.67 8.51 12.21
C SER A 381 -15.73 7.52 12.88
N PRO A 382 -14.50 7.94 13.21
CA PRO A 382 -13.59 7.19 14.07
C PRO A 382 -14.22 6.86 15.42
N SER A 383 -14.13 5.58 15.79
CA SER A 383 -14.66 5.09 17.05
C SER A 383 -13.70 4.08 17.69
N VAL A 384 -13.75 3.98 18.99
CA VAL A 384 -13.12 2.92 19.76
C VAL A 384 -14.15 1.97 20.32
N VAL A 385 -13.77 0.73 20.53
CA VAL A 385 -14.59 -0.25 21.23
C VAL A 385 -13.84 -0.78 22.45
N VAL A 386 -14.51 -0.76 23.60
CA VAL A 386 -14.00 -1.19 24.91
C VAL A 386 -14.85 -2.32 25.47
N GLY A 387 -14.37 -2.99 26.52
CA GLY A 387 -15.12 -4.06 27.18
C GLY A 387 -15.27 -5.34 26.35
N LEU A 388 -14.44 -5.53 25.35
CA LEU A 388 -14.50 -6.73 24.51
C LEU A 388 -14.10 -7.99 25.31
N PRO A 389 -14.77 -9.14 25.10
CA PRO A 389 -14.34 -10.41 25.65
C PRO A 389 -12.97 -10.82 25.08
N SER A 390 -12.18 -11.54 25.88
CA SER A 390 -10.89 -12.08 25.43
C SER A 390 -11.07 -12.93 24.16
N GLY A 391 -10.17 -12.77 23.19
CA GLY A 391 -10.23 -13.46 21.92
C GLY A 391 -11.33 -13.00 20.96
N SER A 392 -11.88 -11.81 21.21
CA SER A 392 -12.92 -11.22 20.36
C SER A 392 -12.50 -11.18 18.88
N VAL A 393 -13.45 -11.44 17.99
CA VAL A 393 -13.28 -11.30 16.53
C VAL A 393 -12.83 -9.91 16.13
N LEU A 394 -13.21 -8.88 16.89
CA LEU A 394 -12.82 -7.49 16.63
C LEU A 394 -11.33 -7.22 16.92
N SER A 395 -10.72 -7.99 17.82
CA SER A 395 -9.27 -7.94 18.09
C SER A 395 -8.44 -8.77 17.08
N LYS A 396 -9.08 -9.68 16.34
CA LYS A 396 -8.40 -10.62 15.43
C LYS A 396 -8.56 -10.28 13.96
N GLU A 397 -9.75 -9.86 13.52
CA GLU A 397 -10.04 -9.59 12.12
C GLU A 397 -9.72 -8.14 11.72
N GLU A 398 -9.25 -7.96 10.49
CA GLU A 398 -9.03 -6.65 9.89
C GLU A 398 -10.36 -6.00 9.47
N VAL A 399 -10.70 -4.87 10.09
CA VAL A 399 -11.89 -4.08 9.74
C VAL A 399 -11.68 -3.31 8.44
N PHE A 400 -10.49 -2.74 8.24
CA PHE A 400 -10.13 -1.84 7.15
C PHE A 400 -11.04 -0.61 7.10
N GLY A 401 -11.24 0.01 8.27
CA GLY A 401 -12.12 1.14 8.51
C GLY A 401 -11.87 1.76 9.89
N PRO A 402 -12.57 2.84 10.25
CA PRO A 402 -12.23 3.67 11.39
C PRO A 402 -12.78 3.12 12.72
N LEU A 403 -12.47 1.87 13.04
CA LEU A 403 -12.83 1.21 14.29
C LEU A 403 -11.58 0.60 14.94
N MET A 404 -11.23 1.07 16.14
CA MET A 404 -10.10 0.59 16.93
C MET A 404 -10.59 -0.13 18.18
N THR A 405 -9.90 -1.21 18.58
CA THR A 405 -10.12 -1.89 19.86
C THR A 405 -9.18 -1.36 20.92
N ILE A 406 -9.66 -1.26 22.18
CA ILE A 406 -8.82 -1.03 23.36
C ILE A 406 -8.78 -2.34 24.13
N GLU A 407 -7.56 -2.83 24.38
CA GLU A 407 -7.27 -4.08 25.08
C GLU A 407 -6.39 -3.79 26.30
N LEU A 408 -6.74 -4.37 27.45
CA LEU A 408 -6.14 -4.01 28.72
C LEU A 408 -5.18 -5.09 29.19
N PHE A 409 -3.93 -4.70 29.50
CA PHE A 409 -2.95 -5.63 30.06
C PHE A 409 -2.68 -5.35 31.56
N ASP A 410 -2.20 -6.36 32.26
CA ASP A 410 -1.85 -6.29 33.67
C ASP A 410 -0.32 -6.25 33.89
N ASP A 411 0.45 -6.86 32.95
CA ASP A 411 1.92 -6.87 32.94
C ASP A 411 2.47 -6.95 31.49
N ILE A 412 3.79 -6.85 31.37
CA ILE A 412 4.48 -6.84 30.06
C ILE A 412 4.29 -8.15 29.29
N ASP A 413 4.27 -9.29 29.96
CA ASP A 413 4.12 -10.59 29.29
C ASP A 413 2.67 -10.77 28.80
N HIS A 414 1.69 -10.25 29.53
CA HIS A 414 0.30 -10.14 29.07
C HIS A 414 0.17 -9.22 27.85
N ALA A 415 0.85 -8.06 27.86
CA ALA A 415 0.87 -7.16 26.68
C ALA A 415 1.46 -7.85 25.44
N ILE A 416 2.53 -8.64 25.59
CA ILE A 416 3.12 -9.43 24.50
C ILE A 416 2.12 -10.49 24.01
N ALA A 417 1.45 -11.18 24.92
CA ALA A 417 0.47 -12.20 24.57
C ALA A 417 -0.69 -11.60 23.77
N LEU A 418 -1.25 -10.49 24.24
CA LEU A 418 -2.30 -9.75 23.51
C LEU A 418 -1.81 -9.31 22.13
N ALA A 419 -0.65 -8.67 22.05
CA ALA A 419 -0.10 -8.17 20.77
C ALA A 419 0.03 -9.28 19.72
N ASN A 420 0.33 -10.51 20.16
CA ASN A 420 0.49 -11.69 19.31
C ASN A 420 -0.81 -12.47 19.03
N ASP A 421 -1.92 -12.17 19.73
CA ASP A 421 -3.20 -12.89 19.60
C ASP A 421 -3.98 -12.45 18.35
N THR A 422 -3.37 -12.62 17.20
CA THR A 422 -3.97 -12.42 15.89
C THR A 422 -3.27 -13.29 14.85
N ASP A 423 -3.99 -13.64 13.79
CA ASP A 423 -3.43 -14.38 12.64
C ASP A 423 -2.54 -13.49 11.74
N PHE A 424 -2.51 -12.19 11.99
CA PHE A 424 -1.71 -11.24 11.25
C PHE A 424 -0.38 -10.92 11.92
N GLY A 425 0.57 -10.43 11.13
CA GLY A 425 1.89 -10.04 11.59
C GLY A 425 2.57 -9.05 10.64
N LEU A 426 1.86 -7.96 10.26
CA LEU A 426 2.40 -6.96 9.34
C LEU A 426 3.23 -5.90 10.08
N SER A 427 2.62 -5.18 11.02
CA SER A 427 3.27 -4.07 11.71
C SER A 427 2.88 -4.01 13.18
N ALA A 428 3.70 -3.34 14.01
CA ALA A 428 3.40 -3.01 15.39
C ALA A 428 4.09 -1.70 15.80
N SER A 429 3.56 -1.01 16.82
CA SER A 429 4.28 0.06 17.50
C SER A 429 4.29 -0.15 19.01
N ILE A 430 5.38 0.30 19.63
CA ILE A 430 5.63 0.24 21.07
C ILE A 430 5.97 1.64 21.53
N TRP A 431 5.35 2.07 22.61
CA TRP A 431 5.52 3.39 23.18
C TRP A 431 6.02 3.25 24.61
N THR A 432 7.29 3.56 24.83
CA THR A 432 7.95 3.54 26.14
C THR A 432 9.29 4.26 26.09
N ALA A 433 9.59 5.06 27.09
CA ALA A 433 10.90 5.67 27.29
C ALA A 433 11.94 4.67 27.86
N ARG A 434 11.48 3.50 28.32
CA ARG A 434 12.33 2.44 28.86
C ARG A 434 12.85 1.53 27.76
N SER A 435 14.13 1.65 27.44
CA SER A 435 14.78 0.88 26.39
C SER A 435 14.76 -0.62 26.64
N ASP A 436 14.84 -1.07 27.91
CA ASP A 436 14.78 -2.48 28.28
C ASP A 436 13.40 -3.11 27.95
N TYR A 437 12.31 -2.42 28.28
CA TYR A 437 10.97 -2.84 27.91
C TYR A 437 10.72 -2.72 26.42
N GLY A 438 11.17 -1.64 25.78
CA GLY A 438 11.09 -1.48 24.33
C GLY A 438 11.75 -2.63 23.59
N TYR A 439 12.95 -3.02 23.99
CA TYR A 439 13.66 -4.16 23.42
C TYR A 439 12.96 -5.49 23.68
N LYS A 440 12.50 -5.75 24.94
CA LYS A 440 11.77 -6.98 25.30
C LYS A 440 10.50 -7.13 24.43
N LEU A 441 9.70 -6.07 24.32
CA LEU A 441 8.47 -6.07 23.51
C LEU A 441 8.78 -6.29 22.03
N ALA A 442 9.71 -5.49 21.46
CA ALA A 442 10.04 -5.56 20.04
C ALA A 442 10.55 -6.93 19.60
N ARG A 443 11.34 -7.59 20.45
CA ARG A 443 11.87 -8.94 20.19
C ARG A 443 10.81 -10.03 20.24
N ASN A 444 9.74 -9.84 21.03
CA ASN A 444 8.73 -10.88 21.27
C ASN A 444 7.42 -10.65 20.50
N ILE A 445 7.20 -9.48 19.92
CA ILE A 445 6.04 -9.23 19.05
C ILE A 445 6.35 -9.76 17.64
N ARG A 446 5.49 -10.65 17.15
CA ARG A 446 5.62 -11.30 15.84
C ARG A 446 4.96 -10.45 14.75
N ALA A 447 5.72 -9.46 14.25
CA ALA A 447 5.33 -8.61 13.13
C ALA A 447 6.55 -8.32 12.24
N GLY A 448 6.33 -8.10 10.95
CA GLY A 448 7.37 -7.80 9.98
C GLY A 448 8.07 -6.48 10.24
N GLY A 449 7.33 -5.46 10.70
CA GLY A 449 7.87 -4.17 11.12
C GLY A 449 7.44 -3.83 12.55
N VAL A 450 8.39 -3.50 13.42
CA VAL A 450 8.12 -3.04 14.79
C VAL A 450 8.84 -1.73 15.01
N ALA A 451 8.08 -0.66 15.30
CA ALA A 451 8.62 0.65 15.68
C ALA A 451 8.55 0.85 17.19
N VAL A 452 9.62 1.39 17.79
CA VAL A 452 9.66 1.75 19.21
C VAL A 452 9.83 3.24 19.34
N TYR A 453 8.91 3.90 20.02
CA TYR A 453 8.90 5.36 20.24
C TYR A 453 9.04 5.65 21.73
N SER A 454 10.02 6.48 22.06
CA SER A 454 10.24 6.92 23.44
C SER A 454 9.40 8.16 23.83
N SER A 455 8.83 8.85 22.84
CA SER A 455 8.01 10.04 23.02
C SER A 455 7.26 10.41 21.74
N SER A 456 6.34 11.36 21.82
CA SER A 456 5.67 11.96 20.66
C SER A 456 6.65 12.68 19.73
N GLU A 457 7.67 13.31 20.25
CA GLU A 457 8.71 13.99 19.45
C GLU A 457 9.56 12.97 18.66
N ALA A 458 9.91 11.83 19.28
CA ALA A 458 10.61 10.75 18.58
C ALA A 458 9.78 10.18 17.41
N ALA A 459 8.46 10.06 17.61
CA ALA A 459 7.55 9.62 16.55
C ALA A 459 7.45 10.63 15.40
N LYS A 460 7.35 11.93 15.69
CA LYS A 460 7.35 12.98 14.65
C LYS A 460 8.66 13.01 13.87
N ALA A 461 9.80 12.87 14.55
CA ALA A 461 11.12 12.87 13.93
C ALA A 461 11.34 11.66 12.99
N SER A 462 10.65 10.56 13.22
CA SER A 462 10.76 9.36 12.35
C SER A 462 10.17 9.56 10.95
N GLY A 463 9.33 10.59 10.78
CA GLY A 463 8.60 10.85 9.54
C GLY A 463 7.54 9.77 9.23
N PRO A 464 6.81 9.91 8.13
CA PRO A 464 5.89 8.87 7.70
C PRO A 464 6.67 7.58 7.38
N GLU A 465 6.26 6.48 7.97
CA GLU A 465 6.85 5.14 7.74
C GLU A 465 6.64 4.63 6.29
N LEU A 466 6.07 5.45 5.44
CA LEU A 466 5.84 5.19 4.02
C LEU A 466 7.19 5.21 3.30
N GLY A 467 7.94 4.13 3.41
CA GLY A 467 9.10 4.28 2.81
C GLY A 467 10.05 3.34 2.27
N THR A 468 10.94 3.71 1.80
CA THR A 468 11.95 3.37 0.83
C THR A 468 13.22 2.78 1.43
N ALA A 469 13.55 3.12 2.68
CA ALA A 469 14.78 2.67 3.32
C ALA A 469 14.59 1.45 4.24
N ARG A 470 13.36 1.24 4.70
CA ARG A 470 13.02 0.13 5.60
C ARG A 470 12.51 -1.04 4.76
N TYR A 471 12.97 -2.21 5.07
CA TYR A 471 12.39 -3.45 4.56
C TYR A 471 11.63 -4.15 5.67
N PHE A 472 10.66 -4.94 5.29
CA PHE A 472 9.96 -5.83 6.19
C PHE A 472 9.56 -7.11 5.44
N GLU A 473 9.39 -8.16 6.19
CA GLU A 473 8.84 -9.41 5.70
C GLU A 473 7.52 -9.64 6.45
N PRO A 474 6.37 -9.58 5.76
CA PRO A 474 5.10 -9.84 6.41
C PRO A 474 5.11 -11.24 7.04
N GLN A 475 4.61 -11.33 8.27
CA GLN A 475 4.56 -12.59 9.00
C GLN A 475 3.15 -13.15 9.05
N LYS A 476 3.02 -14.44 9.35
CA LYS A 476 1.74 -15.16 9.49
C LYS A 476 0.88 -14.97 8.21
N GLN A 477 -0.40 -14.60 8.38
CA GLN A 477 -1.35 -14.40 7.27
C GLN A 477 -1.23 -13.02 6.59
N SER A 478 -0.25 -12.20 7.00
CA SER A 478 -0.01 -10.89 6.37
C SER A 478 0.77 -10.99 5.06
N GLY A 479 1.25 -12.15 4.67
CA GLY A 479 1.85 -12.35 3.36
C GLY A 479 3.13 -13.14 3.37
N MET A 480 3.92 -13.00 2.30
CA MET A 480 5.22 -13.63 2.11
C MET A 480 6.10 -12.85 1.14
N GLY A 481 7.40 -12.95 1.33
CA GLY A 481 8.39 -12.27 0.52
C GLY A 481 8.86 -10.96 1.16
N LEU A 482 9.96 -10.44 0.65
CA LEU A 482 10.61 -9.23 1.16
C LEU A 482 10.16 -8.02 0.36
N ASP A 483 9.75 -6.97 1.04
CA ASP A 483 9.40 -5.69 0.44
C ASP A 483 10.21 -4.54 1.05
N GLY A 484 10.40 -3.48 0.25
CA GLY A 484 11.17 -2.32 0.66
C GLY A 484 12.70 -2.54 0.74
N GLY A 485 13.44 -1.46 0.82
CA GLY A 485 14.88 -1.48 0.98
C GLY A 485 15.65 -2.24 -0.11
N GLU A 486 16.81 -2.72 0.25
CA GLU A 486 17.65 -3.58 -0.61
C GLU A 486 17.04 -4.98 -0.80
N PRO A 487 16.56 -5.66 0.25
CA PRO A 487 15.89 -6.96 0.08
C PRO A 487 14.71 -6.91 -0.90
N GLY A 488 13.89 -5.85 -0.86
CA GLY A 488 12.81 -5.63 -1.82
C GLY A 488 13.33 -5.48 -3.26
N TYR A 489 14.45 -4.79 -3.49
CA TYR A 489 15.08 -4.75 -4.81
C TYR A 489 15.55 -6.14 -5.24
N LEU A 490 16.23 -6.87 -4.35
CA LEU A 490 16.77 -8.21 -4.64
C LEU A 490 15.67 -9.23 -4.95
N ALA A 491 14.46 -9.07 -4.41
CA ALA A 491 13.31 -9.91 -4.73
C ALA A 491 12.94 -9.89 -6.23
N TYR A 492 13.22 -8.79 -6.92
CA TYR A 492 13.02 -8.63 -8.37
C TYR A 492 14.21 -9.13 -9.21
N THR A 493 15.25 -9.70 -8.58
CA THR A 493 16.41 -10.28 -9.25
C THR A 493 16.48 -11.79 -9.06
N THR A 494 17.30 -12.44 -9.87
CA THR A 494 17.72 -13.83 -9.68
C THR A 494 19.24 -13.89 -9.63
N ALA A 495 19.78 -14.81 -8.84
CA ALA A 495 21.20 -15.06 -8.77
C ALA A 495 21.61 -16.15 -9.80
N GLN A 496 22.72 -15.93 -10.48
CA GLN A 496 23.34 -16.93 -11.33
C GLN A 496 24.81 -17.10 -10.95
N SER A 497 25.20 -18.30 -10.57
CA SER A 497 26.62 -18.64 -10.32
C SER A 497 27.30 -19.01 -11.63
N ILE A 498 28.48 -18.43 -11.88
CA ILE A 498 29.34 -18.71 -13.03
C ILE A 498 30.71 -19.14 -12.51
N TYR A 499 31.18 -20.26 -12.99
CA TYR A 499 32.50 -20.81 -12.60
C TYR A 499 33.43 -20.78 -13.81
N PHE A 500 34.59 -20.20 -13.62
CA PHE A 500 35.70 -20.23 -14.58
C PHE A 500 36.72 -21.28 -14.13
N HIS A 501 37.09 -22.16 -15.01
CA HIS A 501 38.14 -23.16 -14.82
C HIS A 501 39.24 -22.86 -15.83
N HIS A 502 40.50 -22.68 -15.37
CA HIS A 502 41.67 -22.35 -16.18
C HIS A 502 42.64 -23.49 -16.22
#